data_f829b5d4e7a3fe7f944620fb8b7ccd0b
#
_entry.id   f829b5d4e7a3fe7f944620fb8b7ccd0b
#
_cell.length_a   1.000
_cell.length_b   1.000
_cell.length_c   1.000
_cell.angle_alpha   90.00
_cell.angle_beta   90.00
_cell.angle_gamma   90.00
#
_symmetry.space_group_name_H-M   'P 1'
#
loop_
_entity.id
_entity.type
_entity.pdbx_description
1 polymer ?
#
loop_
_entity_poly.entity_id
_entity_poly.type
_entity_poly.pdbx_seq_one_letter_code
_entity_poly.pdbx_strand_id
1 'polypeptide(L)'
;GVSMTGAPSRPLSPEGTGWPTSCYPTVLYNAMIHPFTVFPIKGAIWYQGENNVGFDEQYRVLFQSMITDWRRAWKQDFPFYFVQLANYLKPEEVQPDSKWAALRDAQAHALHLPNTGMACAIDLGEDYDIHPKNKQEVGRRLAQAALAKTYNKGTYEVPAYQGYRISGRTLILSFDQ
;
A
#
# COMPACT_ATOMS: atom_id res chain seq x y z
N GLY A 1 -14.15 -19.54 0.31
CA GLY A 1 -12.77 -19.56 0.73
C GLY A 1 -11.87 -19.79 -0.47
N VAL A 2 -11.11 -18.78 -0.86
CA VAL A 2 -10.04 -18.98 -1.83
C VAL A 2 -8.97 -19.78 -1.10
N SER A 3 -8.76 -21.02 -1.52
CA SER A 3 -7.64 -21.83 -1.04
C SER A 3 -6.36 -21.12 -1.47
N MET A 4 -5.63 -20.56 -0.53
CA MET A 4 -4.29 -20.00 -0.74
C MET A 4 -3.27 -21.12 -0.85
N THR A 5 -3.42 -21.98 -1.85
CA THR A 5 -2.40 -22.97 -2.20
C THR A 5 -1.31 -22.24 -2.98
N GLY A 6 -0.20 -21.97 -2.30
CA GLY A 6 0.98 -21.37 -2.92
C GLY A 6 1.60 -20.16 -2.22
N ALA A 7 0.96 -19.60 -1.20
CA ALA A 7 1.67 -18.67 -0.33
C ALA A 7 2.76 -19.47 0.40
N PRO A 8 4.03 -19.00 0.42
CA PRO A 8 5.02 -19.62 1.27
C PRO A 8 4.46 -19.57 2.69
N SER A 9 4.19 -20.73 3.25
CA SER A 9 3.74 -20.83 4.63
C SER A 9 4.84 -20.24 5.49
N ARG A 10 4.62 -18.99 5.93
CA ARG A 10 5.36 -18.55 7.12
C ARG A 10 5.04 -19.63 8.16
N PRO A 11 6.01 -20.34 8.68
CA PRO A 11 5.71 -21.46 9.56
C PRO A 11 4.82 -20.93 10.68
N LEU A 12 3.68 -21.57 10.88
CA LEU A 12 2.90 -21.39 12.10
C LEU A 12 3.89 -21.60 13.23
N SER A 13 4.12 -20.55 14.02
CA SER A 13 5.09 -20.66 15.10
C SER A 13 4.64 -21.78 16.01
N PRO A 14 5.42 -22.85 16.17
CA PRO A 14 5.13 -23.83 17.20
C PRO A 14 5.12 -23.13 18.56
N GLU A 15 4.29 -23.58 19.47
CA GLU A 15 4.34 -23.14 20.86
C GLU A 15 5.80 -23.12 21.33
N GLY A 16 6.29 -21.97 21.80
CA GLY A 16 7.66 -21.82 22.30
C GLY A 16 8.66 -21.08 21.41
N THR A 17 8.30 -20.58 20.22
CA THR A 17 9.25 -19.87 19.32
C THR A 17 9.47 -18.39 19.65
N GLY A 18 8.83 -17.84 20.68
CA GLY A 18 9.00 -16.44 21.09
C GLY A 18 8.41 -15.39 20.12
N TRP A 19 7.64 -15.80 19.12
CA TRP A 19 6.97 -14.87 18.22
C TRP A 19 5.83 -14.15 18.95
N PRO A 20 5.67 -12.83 18.76
CA PRO A 20 4.53 -12.10 19.30
C PRO A 20 3.21 -12.75 18.84
N THR A 21 2.24 -12.84 19.74
CA THR A 21 0.89 -13.36 19.43
C THR A 21 0.24 -12.67 18.24
N SER A 22 0.55 -11.38 18.02
CA SER A 22 0.09 -10.59 16.88
C SER A 22 0.58 -11.10 15.51
N CYS A 23 1.61 -11.94 15.47
CA CYS A 23 2.13 -12.55 14.24
C CYS A 23 1.38 -13.82 13.83
N TYR A 24 0.49 -14.35 14.67
CA TYR A 24 -0.32 -15.50 14.28
C TYR A 24 -1.39 -15.10 13.26
N PRO A 25 -1.64 -15.95 12.24
CA PRO A 25 -2.67 -15.68 11.24
C PRO A 25 -4.03 -15.41 11.90
N THR A 26 -4.76 -14.44 11.38
CA THR A 26 -6.11 -14.03 11.78
C THR A 26 -6.27 -13.35 13.13
N VAL A 27 -5.29 -13.38 14.03
CA VAL A 27 -5.43 -12.81 15.38
C VAL A 27 -5.76 -11.33 15.34
N LEU A 28 -5.00 -10.53 14.56
CA LEU A 28 -5.27 -9.10 14.41
C LEU A 28 -6.61 -8.86 13.74
N TYR A 29 -6.96 -9.63 12.71
CA TYR A 29 -8.26 -9.51 12.07
C TYR A 29 -9.39 -9.79 13.06
N ASN A 30 -9.32 -10.91 13.78
CA ASN A 30 -10.38 -11.31 14.71
C ASN A 30 -10.57 -10.33 15.87
N ALA A 31 -9.47 -9.75 16.36
CA ALA A 31 -9.52 -8.85 17.51
C ALA A 31 -9.78 -7.39 17.16
N MET A 32 -9.25 -6.92 16.01
CA MET A 32 -9.18 -5.49 15.70
C MET A 32 -9.97 -5.08 14.45
N ILE A 33 -10.38 -6.00 13.60
CA ILE A 33 -11.13 -5.71 12.38
C ILE A 33 -12.53 -6.30 12.42
N HIS A 34 -12.64 -7.58 12.65
CA HIS A 34 -13.93 -8.30 12.63
C HIS A 34 -15.01 -7.67 13.54
N PRO A 35 -14.72 -7.24 14.78
CA PRO A 35 -15.72 -6.61 15.63
C PRO A 35 -16.32 -5.32 15.06
N PHE A 36 -15.59 -4.64 14.18
CA PHE A 36 -16.03 -3.40 13.55
C PHE A 36 -16.84 -3.59 12.27
N THR A 37 -16.91 -4.80 11.72
CA THR A 37 -17.64 -5.05 10.45
C THR A 37 -19.14 -4.82 10.54
N VAL A 38 -19.69 -4.68 11.75
CA VAL A 38 -21.08 -4.32 12.00
C VAL A 38 -21.37 -2.83 11.90
N PHE A 39 -20.31 -1.98 11.94
CA PHE A 39 -20.47 -0.53 11.83
C PHE A 39 -20.33 -0.10 10.37
N PRO A 40 -21.21 0.75 9.85
CA PRO A 40 -21.06 1.31 8.53
C PRO A 40 -19.84 2.23 8.48
N ILE A 41 -19.02 2.10 7.46
CA ILE A 41 -17.87 2.97 7.22
C ILE A 41 -18.00 3.68 5.88
N LYS A 42 -17.41 4.87 5.77
CA LYS A 42 -17.42 5.64 4.52
C LYS A 42 -16.25 5.30 3.61
N GLY A 43 -15.24 4.66 4.15
CA GLY A 43 -14.01 4.26 3.47
C GLY A 43 -12.94 3.87 4.47
N ALA A 44 -11.81 3.40 3.95
CA ALA A 44 -10.62 3.09 4.75
C ALA A 44 -9.42 3.87 4.23
N ILE A 45 -8.52 4.23 5.13
CA ILE A 45 -7.19 4.73 4.81
C ILE A 45 -6.15 3.77 5.37
N TRP A 46 -5.08 3.53 4.61
CA TRP A 46 -4.08 2.52 4.92
C TRP A 46 -2.66 3.04 4.75
N TYR A 47 -1.83 2.85 5.76
CA TYR A 47 -0.41 3.14 5.68
C TYR A 47 0.39 2.00 6.32
N GLN A 48 0.98 1.15 5.50
CA GLN A 48 1.75 -0.02 5.92
C GLN A 48 2.54 -0.56 4.73
N GLY A 49 3.61 -1.30 4.98
CA GLY A 49 4.33 -2.05 3.96
C GLY A 49 5.82 -2.21 4.25
N GLU A 50 6.38 -1.43 5.14
CA GLU A 50 7.82 -1.34 5.41
C GLU A 50 8.43 -2.71 5.75
N ASN A 51 7.76 -3.50 6.56
CA ASN A 51 8.21 -4.85 6.93
C ASN A 51 8.04 -5.89 5.81
N ASN A 52 7.43 -5.51 4.69
CA ASN A 52 7.24 -6.36 3.53
C ASN A 52 8.28 -6.10 2.42
N VAL A 53 9.22 -5.18 2.64
CA VAL A 53 10.30 -4.89 1.69
C VAL A 53 11.13 -6.15 1.44
N GLY A 54 11.25 -6.54 0.18
CA GLY A 54 11.86 -7.81 -0.25
C GLY A 54 10.88 -8.97 -0.38
N PHE A 55 9.56 -8.74 -0.13
CA PHE A 55 8.47 -9.69 -0.34
C PHE A 55 7.38 -9.07 -1.23
N ASP A 56 7.78 -8.26 -2.20
CA ASP A 56 6.91 -7.46 -3.06
C ASP A 56 5.91 -8.30 -3.86
N GLU A 57 6.33 -9.42 -4.43
CA GLU A 57 5.43 -10.32 -5.17
C GLU A 57 4.33 -10.89 -4.25
N GLN A 58 4.67 -11.27 -3.03
CA GLN A 58 3.69 -11.72 -2.06
C GLN A 58 2.76 -10.57 -1.64
N TYR A 59 3.33 -9.39 -1.39
CA TYR A 59 2.57 -8.21 -0.99
C TYR A 59 1.56 -7.80 -2.06
N ARG A 60 1.94 -7.85 -3.33
CA ARG A 60 1.09 -7.55 -4.48
C ARG A 60 -0.23 -8.33 -4.43
N VAL A 61 -0.16 -9.62 -4.10
CA VAL A 61 -1.33 -10.48 -4.00
C VAL A 61 -2.08 -10.25 -2.69
N LEU A 62 -1.37 -10.23 -1.57
CA LEU A 62 -1.98 -10.15 -0.24
C LEU A 62 -2.69 -8.82 0.01
N PHE A 63 -2.14 -7.72 -0.48
CA PHE A 63 -2.74 -6.41 -0.29
C PHE A 63 -4.08 -6.28 -1.02
N GLN A 64 -4.15 -6.72 -2.27
CA GLN A 64 -5.41 -6.75 -3.02
C GLN A 64 -6.43 -7.70 -2.39
N SER A 65 -5.96 -8.87 -1.93
CA SER A 65 -6.83 -9.85 -1.24
C SER A 65 -7.40 -9.27 0.05
N MET A 66 -6.59 -8.57 0.84
CA MET A 66 -7.04 -7.91 2.07
C MET A 66 -8.14 -6.88 1.80
N ILE A 67 -7.94 -6.01 0.81
CA ILE A 67 -8.96 -5.01 0.42
C ILE A 67 -10.27 -5.70 0.04
N THR A 68 -10.19 -6.72 -0.78
CA THR A 68 -11.35 -7.46 -1.27
C THR A 68 -12.07 -8.19 -0.13
N ASP A 69 -11.32 -8.82 0.77
CA ASP A 69 -11.89 -9.56 1.90
C ASP A 69 -12.54 -8.63 2.93
N TRP A 70 -11.94 -7.47 3.19
CA TRP A 70 -12.58 -6.47 4.05
C TRP A 70 -13.89 -5.97 3.46
N ARG A 71 -13.93 -5.63 2.16
CA ARG A 71 -15.15 -5.24 1.47
C ARG A 71 -16.24 -6.33 1.56
N ARG A 72 -15.84 -7.59 1.40
CA ARG A 72 -16.75 -8.74 1.58
C ARG A 72 -17.27 -8.83 3.02
N ALA A 73 -16.39 -8.64 4.02
CA ALA A 73 -16.77 -8.69 5.43
C ALA A 73 -17.76 -7.57 5.81
N TRP A 74 -17.57 -6.36 5.29
CA TRP A 74 -18.52 -5.24 5.46
C TRP A 74 -19.75 -5.32 4.54
N LYS A 75 -19.74 -6.22 3.55
CA LYS A 75 -20.77 -6.28 2.49
C LYS A 75 -20.94 -4.94 1.78
N GLN A 76 -19.85 -4.20 1.61
CA GLN A 76 -19.82 -2.86 1.05
C GLN A 76 -18.55 -2.67 0.23
N ASP A 77 -18.66 -2.19 -1.00
CA ASP A 77 -17.52 -1.81 -1.84
C ASP A 77 -17.05 -0.38 -1.51
N PHE A 78 -16.61 -0.19 -0.27
CA PHE A 78 -16.17 1.11 0.23
C PHE A 78 -14.86 1.56 -0.42
N PRO A 79 -14.64 2.88 -0.56
CA PRO A 79 -13.38 3.45 -0.99
C PRO A 79 -12.21 3.05 -0.09
N PHE A 80 -11.10 2.66 -0.70
CA PHE A 80 -9.87 2.30 0.00
C PHE A 80 -8.70 3.14 -0.49
N TYR A 81 -8.21 4.05 0.35
CA TYR A 81 -7.10 4.92 0.03
C TYR A 81 -5.85 4.51 0.79
N PHE A 82 -4.72 4.42 0.10
CA PHE A 82 -3.50 3.94 0.71
C PHE A 82 -2.30 4.82 0.39
N VAL A 83 -1.29 4.74 1.24
CA VAL A 83 -0.02 5.44 1.07
C VAL A 83 0.95 4.55 0.33
N GLN A 84 1.52 5.06 -0.76
CA GLN A 84 2.73 4.48 -1.33
C GLN A 84 3.92 4.90 -0.46
N LEU A 85 4.74 3.95 -0.04
CA LEU A 85 5.78 4.16 0.95
C LEU A 85 6.73 5.31 0.60
N ALA A 86 7.07 6.06 1.62
CA ALA A 86 8.07 7.11 1.58
C ALA A 86 9.46 6.55 1.19
N ASN A 87 10.37 7.43 0.77
CA ASN A 87 11.77 7.07 0.63
C ASN A 87 12.37 6.70 1.98
N TYR A 88 13.35 5.82 1.95
CA TYR A 88 14.13 5.40 3.10
C TYR A 88 15.52 4.96 2.63
N LEU A 89 16.53 5.15 3.47
CA LEU A 89 17.96 5.01 3.18
C LEU A 89 18.51 6.16 2.32
N LYS A 90 19.82 6.27 2.32
CA LYS A 90 20.53 7.31 1.58
C LYS A 90 20.35 7.15 0.07
N PRO A 91 20.28 8.27 -0.65
CA PRO A 91 20.35 8.25 -2.10
C PRO A 91 21.64 7.57 -2.60
N GLU A 92 21.54 6.81 -3.65
CA GLU A 92 22.67 6.20 -4.36
C GLU A 92 22.94 7.00 -5.64
N GLU A 93 24.23 7.20 -5.98
CA GLU A 93 24.59 7.88 -7.24
C GLU A 93 24.17 7.09 -8.47
N VAL A 94 24.26 5.76 -8.38
CA VAL A 94 23.77 4.83 -9.39
C VAL A 94 22.69 3.99 -8.75
N GLN A 95 21.48 4.06 -9.29
CA GLN A 95 20.34 3.32 -8.76
C GLN A 95 20.56 1.82 -8.91
N PRO A 96 20.79 1.06 -7.83
CA PRO A 96 20.78 -0.40 -7.88
C PRO A 96 19.36 -0.94 -7.94
N ASP A 97 19.22 -2.26 -8.07
CA ASP A 97 17.93 -2.92 -7.85
C ASP A 97 17.42 -2.62 -6.44
N SER A 98 16.29 -1.95 -6.37
CA SER A 98 15.75 -1.47 -5.10
C SER A 98 14.52 -2.27 -4.69
N LYS A 99 14.66 -3.06 -3.62
CA LYS A 99 13.53 -3.76 -3.00
C LYS A 99 12.44 -2.79 -2.50
N TRP A 100 12.85 -1.57 -2.15
CA TRP A 100 11.93 -0.50 -1.74
C TRP A 100 11.08 -0.01 -2.90
N ALA A 101 11.71 0.15 -4.08
CA ALA A 101 11.00 0.50 -5.32
C ALA A 101 10.06 -0.64 -5.77
N ALA A 102 10.50 -1.89 -5.69
CA ALA A 102 9.69 -3.05 -6.01
C ALA A 102 8.43 -3.14 -5.13
N LEU A 103 8.57 -2.86 -3.83
CA LEU A 103 7.39 -2.82 -2.95
C LEU A 103 6.45 -1.67 -3.27
N ARG A 104 6.96 -0.47 -3.61
CA ARG A 104 6.11 0.64 -4.06
C ARG A 104 5.34 0.31 -5.34
N ASP A 105 5.96 -0.41 -6.26
CA ASP A 105 5.28 -0.92 -7.45
C ASP A 105 4.19 -1.93 -7.07
N ALA A 106 4.49 -2.87 -6.18
CA ALA A 106 3.51 -3.83 -5.67
C ALA A 106 2.32 -3.15 -5.00
N GLN A 107 2.53 -2.05 -4.26
CA GLN A 107 1.45 -1.24 -3.69
C GLN A 107 0.58 -0.61 -4.79
N ALA A 108 1.21 -0.03 -5.82
CA ALA A 108 0.49 0.61 -6.93
C ALA A 108 -0.43 -0.36 -7.69
N HIS A 109 -0.13 -1.65 -7.70
CA HIS A 109 -0.98 -2.67 -8.30
C HIS A 109 -2.40 -2.72 -7.71
N ALA A 110 -2.60 -2.30 -6.47
CA ALA A 110 -3.93 -2.21 -5.87
C ALA A 110 -4.84 -1.19 -6.56
N LEU A 111 -4.30 -0.27 -7.36
CA LEU A 111 -5.09 0.68 -8.16
C LEU A 111 -5.92 0.01 -9.26
N HIS A 112 -5.65 -1.26 -9.60
CA HIS A 112 -6.52 -2.04 -10.51
C HIS A 112 -7.87 -2.40 -9.87
N LEU A 113 -7.97 -2.36 -8.55
CA LEU A 113 -9.24 -2.57 -7.87
C LEU A 113 -10.11 -1.30 -7.97
N PRO A 114 -11.42 -1.44 -8.19
CA PRO A 114 -12.31 -0.28 -8.18
C PRO A 114 -12.32 0.41 -6.83
N ASN A 115 -12.70 1.67 -6.80
CA ASN A 115 -12.80 2.49 -5.57
C ASN A 115 -11.52 2.51 -4.74
N THR A 116 -10.36 2.57 -5.41
CA THR A 116 -9.06 2.75 -4.74
C THR A 116 -8.41 4.06 -5.14
N GLY A 117 -7.44 4.48 -4.33
CA GLY A 117 -6.61 5.63 -4.62
C GLY A 117 -5.33 5.58 -3.78
N MET A 118 -4.27 6.19 -4.29
CA MET A 118 -2.95 6.12 -3.69
C MET A 118 -2.40 7.52 -3.43
N ALA A 119 -1.98 7.78 -2.20
CA ALA A 119 -1.21 8.97 -1.84
C ALA A 119 0.28 8.63 -1.94
N CYS A 120 0.98 9.18 -2.90
CA CYS A 120 2.42 9.01 -3.03
C CYS A 120 3.13 9.78 -1.91
N ALA A 121 4.05 9.13 -1.20
CA ALA A 121 4.83 9.73 -0.12
C ALA A 121 6.36 9.64 -0.37
N ILE A 122 6.77 9.37 -1.61
CA ILE A 122 8.17 9.12 -1.95
C ILE A 122 9.13 10.28 -1.59
N ASP A 123 8.60 11.48 -1.48
CA ASP A 123 9.31 12.73 -1.15
C ASP A 123 9.23 13.11 0.33
N LEU A 124 8.62 12.28 1.17
CA LEU A 124 8.31 12.61 2.57
C LEU A 124 9.11 11.79 3.59
N GLY A 125 10.00 10.93 3.12
CA GLY A 125 10.81 10.06 3.96
C GLY A 125 12.08 10.71 4.48
N GLU A 126 12.84 9.93 5.22
CA GLU A 126 14.12 10.33 5.82
C GLU A 126 15.17 9.23 5.61
N ASP A 127 16.42 9.62 5.42
CA ASP A 127 17.53 8.68 5.10
C ASP A 127 17.81 7.69 6.25
N TYR A 128 17.56 8.10 7.48
CA TYR A 128 17.96 7.35 8.67
C TYR A 128 16.81 6.94 9.59
N ASP A 129 15.57 7.35 9.26
CA ASP A 129 14.40 7.00 10.04
C ASP A 129 13.33 6.42 9.11
N ILE A 130 12.98 5.16 9.34
CA ILE A 130 11.92 4.49 8.60
C ILE A 130 10.52 5.09 8.88
N HIS A 131 10.41 5.92 9.93
CA HIS A 131 9.17 6.56 10.36
C HIS A 131 9.15 8.03 9.92
N PRO A 132 8.65 8.36 8.72
CA PRO A 132 8.58 9.75 8.25
C PRO A 132 7.86 10.65 9.24
N LYS A 133 8.44 11.77 9.59
CA LYS A 133 7.86 12.72 10.57
C LYS A 133 6.72 13.54 9.99
N ASN A 134 6.76 13.80 8.68
CA ASN A 134 5.76 14.64 8.00
C ASN A 134 4.42 13.90 7.76
N LYS A 135 3.79 13.45 8.83
CA LYS A 135 2.48 12.76 8.77
C LYS A 135 1.35 13.69 8.36
N GLN A 136 1.50 15.00 8.58
CA GLN A 136 0.51 15.99 8.18
C GLN A 136 0.35 16.04 6.65
N GLU A 137 1.46 16.02 5.91
CA GLU A 137 1.41 16.02 4.44
C GLU A 137 0.85 14.70 3.89
N VAL A 138 1.22 13.56 4.49
CA VAL A 138 0.62 12.26 4.16
C VAL A 138 -0.90 12.30 4.33
N GLY A 139 -1.36 12.79 5.49
CA GLY A 139 -2.80 12.95 5.77
C GLY A 139 -3.50 13.90 4.78
N ARG A 140 -2.84 15.01 4.41
CA ARG A 140 -3.35 15.95 3.42
C ARG A 140 -3.55 15.29 2.06
N ARG A 141 -2.57 14.50 1.58
CA ARG A 141 -2.66 13.79 0.30
C ARG A 141 -3.77 12.74 0.30
N LEU A 142 -3.91 11.96 1.39
CA LEU A 142 -5.02 11.02 1.56
C LEU A 142 -6.38 11.74 1.57
N ALA A 143 -6.48 12.87 2.27
CA ALA A 143 -7.70 13.66 2.33
C ALA A 143 -8.06 14.23 0.94
N GLN A 144 -7.10 14.70 0.16
CA GLN A 144 -7.34 15.16 -1.20
C GLN A 144 -7.86 14.03 -2.10
N ALA A 145 -7.27 12.83 -2.01
CA ALA A 145 -7.76 11.66 -2.74
C ALA A 145 -9.22 11.34 -2.37
N ALA A 146 -9.54 11.35 -1.08
CA ALA A 146 -10.89 11.11 -0.60
C ALA A 146 -11.87 12.21 -1.07
N LEU A 147 -11.50 13.47 -0.94
CA LEU A 147 -12.32 14.60 -1.38
C LEU A 147 -12.65 14.50 -2.87
N ALA A 148 -11.65 14.23 -3.71
CA ALA A 148 -11.87 14.13 -5.15
C ALA A 148 -12.67 12.89 -5.53
N LYS A 149 -12.24 11.70 -5.07
CA LYS A 149 -12.79 10.42 -5.55
C LYS A 149 -14.07 9.98 -4.85
N THR A 150 -14.26 10.32 -3.56
CA THR A 150 -15.47 9.93 -2.80
C THR A 150 -16.49 11.05 -2.71
N TYR A 151 -16.03 12.29 -2.55
CA TYR A 151 -16.92 13.42 -2.29
C TYR A 151 -17.10 14.33 -3.50
N ASN A 152 -16.47 14.04 -4.63
CA ASN A 152 -16.50 14.84 -5.86
C ASN A 152 -16.13 16.33 -5.60
N LYS A 153 -15.14 16.58 -4.73
CA LYS A 153 -14.66 17.89 -4.36
C LYS A 153 -13.20 18.05 -4.72
N GLY A 154 -12.93 18.94 -5.68
CA GLY A 154 -11.57 19.17 -6.18
C GLY A 154 -11.07 18.04 -7.10
N THR A 155 -9.79 18.09 -7.39
CA THR A 155 -9.08 17.08 -8.19
C THR A 155 -7.94 16.50 -7.38
N TYR A 156 -7.68 15.24 -7.59
CA TYR A 156 -6.49 14.57 -7.07
C TYR A 156 -6.03 13.52 -8.06
N GLU A 157 -4.92 13.80 -8.66
CA GLU A 157 -4.28 12.91 -9.61
C GLU A 157 -2.84 12.65 -9.16
N VAL A 158 -2.46 11.40 -9.12
CA VAL A 158 -1.06 10.99 -8.99
C VAL A 158 -0.64 10.60 -10.40
N PRO A 159 0.30 11.34 -11.02
CA PRO A 159 0.75 11.03 -12.36
C PRO A 159 1.22 9.58 -12.44
N ALA A 160 0.61 8.78 -13.31
CA ALA A 160 1.02 7.40 -13.54
C ALA A 160 1.95 7.33 -14.75
N TYR A 161 3.06 6.63 -14.57
CA TYR A 161 4.02 6.41 -15.64
C TYR A 161 3.40 5.61 -16.79
N GLN A 162 3.47 6.13 -18.01
CA GLN A 162 2.91 5.53 -19.21
C GLN A 162 3.97 4.91 -20.12
N GLY A 163 5.21 5.36 -20.03
CA GLY A 163 6.27 4.84 -20.87
C GLY A 163 7.43 5.81 -21.05
N TYR A 164 8.37 5.41 -21.87
CA TYR A 164 9.49 6.26 -22.24
C TYR A 164 9.82 6.18 -23.73
N ARG A 165 10.51 7.19 -24.24
CA ARG A 165 11.16 7.16 -25.54
C ARG A 165 12.56 7.75 -25.47
N ILE A 166 13.46 7.24 -26.27
CA ILE A 166 14.82 7.76 -26.43
C ILE A 166 14.86 8.65 -27.66
N SER A 167 15.41 9.86 -27.49
CA SER A 167 15.63 10.82 -28.59
C SER A 167 17.08 11.31 -28.50
N GLY A 168 17.95 10.80 -29.36
CA GLY A 168 19.37 11.04 -29.29
C GLY A 168 19.98 10.55 -27.96
N ARG A 169 20.44 11.46 -27.10
CA ARG A 169 21.00 11.17 -25.77
C ARG A 169 20.02 11.47 -24.62
N THR A 170 18.76 11.76 -24.94
CA THR A 170 17.75 12.13 -23.97
C THR A 170 16.75 11.02 -23.77
N LEU A 171 16.47 10.66 -22.52
CA LEU A 171 15.35 9.81 -22.12
C LEU A 171 14.16 10.72 -21.77
N ILE A 172 13.04 10.53 -22.46
CA ILE A 172 11.80 11.27 -22.25
C ILE A 172 10.80 10.34 -21.60
N LEU A 173 10.38 10.67 -20.38
CA LEU A 173 9.34 9.93 -19.65
C LEU A 173 7.98 10.55 -19.94
N SER A 174 6.97 9.71 -20.09
CA SER A 174 5.58 10.12 -20.26
C SER A 174 4.75 9.67 -19.08
N PHE A 175 3.87 10.55 -18.63
CA PHE A 175 2.91 10.31 -17.56
C PHE A 175 1.52 10.65 -18.06
N ASP A 176 0.46 10.04 -17.48
CA ASP A 176 -0.91 10.52 -17.64
C ASP A 176 -1.13 11.77 -16.77
N GLN A 177 -2.09 12.56 -17.14
CA GLN A 177 -2.55 13.73 -16.40
C GLN A 177 -4.01 13.55 -15.96
#